data_e46b3658815b8d842cd86ff50c622c2c
#
_entry.id   e46b3658815b8d842cd86ff50c622c2c
#
_cell.length_a   1.000
_cell.length_b   1.000
_cell.length_c   1.000
_cell.angle_alpha   90.00
_cell.angle_beta   90.00
_cell.angle_gamma   90.00
#
_symmetry.space_group_name_H-M   'P 1'
#
loop_
_entity.id
_entity.type
_entity.pdbx_description
1 polymer ?
#
loop_
_entity_poly.entity_id
_entity_poly.type
_entity_poly.pdbx_seq_one_letter_code
_entity_poly.pdbx_strand_id
1 'polypeptide(L)'
;MSGSRARAFRAFAPVYFSVFLFVAGSSAVSVLVPVYLSRQAHLGLAAIGAVVGVYGIASLAARIPVGLLYSAGRGRGLLVGGGLLSALAFGLVPLVHGTLALTVLMALNGLGWSIATTAQLALLVARPPLGASTAVAMGWFSGATGLGNAVAGIVGGSLADAAGLRVTFFVLAATPLVGAIAMWRSIGAAPAGAPMPPRVGRRLAVVRMPLAVWVGVLVMFFINCLNSITNTFQPVLALGAGLSLTQIGVLSSIRSWASSSSRFGSGPLFARFDPAGFTMPLVVAGTLATCFIPSVIGSFVAQIPLFVIAGLSRGLLRVTGTADAFDAVGQNDRQHGLTSAFLYGGLDVGKIVGPVAGGVVAGAFGIATMLRVLPFAFLLLYLALAVPARRAARPVAGMS
;
A
#
# COMPACT_ATOMS: atom_id res chain seq x y z
N MET A 1 -0.55 -15.22 -27.16
CA MET A 1 0.65 -15.34 -26.27
C MET A 1 1.55 -16.41 -26.85
N SER A 2 2.85 -16.16 -27.07
CA SER A 2 3.79 -17.18 -27.55
C SER A 2 3.89 -18.31 -26.50
N GLY A 3 4.06 -19.57 -26.93
CA GLY A 3 4.07 -20.74 -26.03
C GLY A 3 5.14 -20.70 -24.92
N SER A 4 6.18 -19.88 -25.07
CA SER A 4 7.20 -19.62 -24.05
C SER A 4 6.67 -18.76 -22.89
N ARG A 5 5.89 -17.72 -23.17
CA ARG A 5 5.28 -16.84 -22.15
C ARG A 5 4.22 -17.57 -21.33
N ALA A 6 3.44 -18.44 -21.96
CA ALA A 6 2.45 -19.26 -21.25
C ALA A 6 3.12 -20.28 -20.31
N ARG A 7 4.22 -20.89 -20.70
CA ARG A 7 5.02 -21.79 -19.84
C ARG A 7 5.65 -21.03 -18.68
N ALA A 8 6.22 -19.86 -18.91
CA ALA A 8 6.78 -18.99 -17.88
C ALA A 8 5.73 -18.58 -16.85
N PHE A 9 4.53 -18.16 -17.29
CA PHE A 9 3.42 -17.83 -16.40
C PHE A 9 3.00 -19.03 -15.52
N ARG A 10 2.84 -20.21 -16.11
CA ARG A 10 2.45 -21.44 -15.35
C ARG A 10 3.46 -21.80 -14.27
N ALA A 11 4.75 -21.68 -14.56
CA ALA A 11 5.82 -21.97 -13.59
C ALA A 11 5.79 -21.03 -12.36
N PHE A 12 5.37 -19.77 -12.55
CA PHE A 12 5.32 -18.76 -11.49
C PHE A 12 3.88 -18.49 -10.98
N ALA A 13 2.87 -19.15 -11.54
CA ALA A 13 1.48 -19.00 -11.11
C ALA A 13 1.30 -19.14 -9.58
N PRO A 14 1.95 -20.10 -8.89
CA PRO A 14 1.85 -20.22 -7.43
C PRO A 14 2.42 -19.01 -6.69
N VAL A 15 3.45 -18.35 -7.24
CA VAL A 15 4.03 -17.13 -6.66
C VAL A 15 3.01 -15.99 -6.75
N TYR A 16 2.43 -15.77 -7.94
CA TYR A 16 1.43 -14.72 -8.14
C TYR A 16 0.14 -15.00 -7.37
N PHE A 17 -0.26 -16.27 -7.25
CA PHE A 17 -1.39 -16.69 -6.43
C PHE A 17 -1.13 -16.41 -4.93
N SER A 18 0.07 -16.71 -4.45
CA SER A 18 0.47 -16.36 -3.08
C SER A 18 0.43 -14.84 -2.83
N VAL A 19 0.94 -14.03 -3.77
CA VAL A 19 0.88 -12.57 -3.70
C VAL A 19 -0.57 -12.09 -3.66
N PHE A 20 -1.42 -12.64 -4.53
CA PHE A 20 -2.85 -12.31 -4.58
C PHE A 20 -3.53 -12.60 -3.23
N LEU A 21 -3.37 -13.81 -2.68
CA LEU A 21 -3.98 -14.20 -1.40
C LEU A 21 -3.47 -13.35 -0.25
N PHE A 22 -2.17 -13.13 -0.18
CA PHE A 22 -1.56 -12.33 0.88
C PHE A 22 -2.06 -10.89 0.87
N VAL A 23 -2.13 -10.28 -0.32
CA VAL A 23 -2.61 -8.91 -0.50
C VAL A 23 -4.12 -8.82 -0.25
N ALA A 24 -4.90 -9.81 -0.71
CA ALA A 24 -6.34 -9.85 -0.49
C ALA A 24 -6.67 -9.90 1.01
N GLY A 25 -6.05 -10.82 1.76
CA GLY A 25 -6.24 -10.90 3.21
C GLY A 25 -5.83 -9.64 3.94
N SER A 26 -4.62 -9.13 3.66
CA SER A 26 -4.11 -7.92 4.31
C SER A 26 -4.96 -6.67 4.02
N SER A 27 -5.46 -6.54 2.80
CA SER A 27 -6.31 -5.41 2.43
C SER A 27 -7.71 -5.50 3.03
N ALA A 28 -8.29 -6.69 3.13
CA ALA A 28 -9.55 -6.91 3.84
C ALA A 28 -9.41 -6.56 5.33
N VAL A 29 -8.35 -7.07 5.97
CA VAL A 29 -8.04 -6.78 7.38
C VAL A 29 -7.85 -5.27 7.60
N SER A 30 -7.20 -4.55 6.67
CA SER A 30 -6.99 -3.11 6.81
C SER A 30 -8.28 -2.28 6.86
N VAL A 31 -9.37 -2.78 6.27
CA VAL A 31 -10.71 -2.15 6.31
C VAL A 31 -11.49 -2.59 7.56
N LEU A 32 -11.35 -3.86 7.96
CA LEU A 32 -12.14 -4.43 9.06
C LEU A 32 -11.55 -4.16 10.44
N VAL A 33 -10.22 -4.03 10.57
CA VAL A 33 -9.57 -3.76 11.86
C VAL A 33 -10.09 -2.49 12.53
N PRO A 34 -10.18 -1.32 11.88
CA PRO A 34 -10.70 -0.13 12.52
C PRO A 34 -12.15 -0.30 13.02
N VAL A 35 -12.97 -1.04 12.27
CA VAL A 35 -14.35 -1.37 12.67
C VAL A 35 -14.34 -2.28 13.91
N TYR A 36 -13.49 -3.31 13.92
CA TYR A 36 -13.32 -4.18 15.09
C TYR A 36 -12.87 -3.40 16.33
N LEU A 37 -11.85 -2.54 16.18
CA LEU A 37 -11.33 -1.71 17.26
C LEU A 37 -12.40 -0.75 17.82
N SER A 38 -13.26 -0.21 16.97
CA SER A 38 -14.35 0.69 17.37
C SER A 38 -15.52 -0.07 18.02
N ARG A 39 -16.00 -1.16 17.40
CA ARG A 39 -17.27 -1.80 17.76
C ARG A 39 -17.13 -2.90 18.79
N GLN A 40 -16.03 -3.68 18.77
CA GLN A 40 -15.83 -4.81 19.67
C GLN A 40 -14.80 -4.52 20.76
N ALA A 41 -13.73 -3.79 20.46
CA ALA A 41 -12.75 -3.39 21.46
C ALA A 41 -13.10 -2.05 22.14
N HIS A 42 -14.12 -1.34 21.66
CA HIS A 42 -14.61 -0.06 22.20
C HIS A 42 -13.52 1.01 22.37
N LEU A 43 -12.52 1.02 21.48
CA LEU A 43 -11.43 1.99 21.52
C LEU A 43 -11.87 3.36 21.02
N GLY A 44 -11.41 4.41 21.68
CA GLY A 44 -11.56 5.79 21.22
C GLY A 44 -10.79 6.04 19.91
N LEU A 45 -11.21 7.04 19.13
CA LEU A 45 -10.69 7.29 17.78
C LEU A 45 -9.18 7.57 17.75
N ALA A 46 -8.64 8.26 18.75
CA ALA A 46 -7.20 8.48 18.89
C ALA A 46 -6.43 7.17 19.11
N ALA A 47 -6.96 6.26 19.93
CA ALA A 47 -6.37 4.95 20.15
C ALA A 47 -6.43 4.09 18.88
N ILE A 48 -7.54 4.11 18.13
CA ILE A 48 -7.66 3.42 16.83
C ILE A 48 -6.56 3.92 15.87
N GLY A 49 -6.40 5.23 15.75
CA GLY A 49 -5.36 5.82 14.91
C GLY A 49 -3.94 5.41 15.32
N ALA A 50 -3.67 5.40 16.64
CA ALA A 50 -2.37 4.96 17.18
C ALA A 50 -2.11 3.48 16.90
N VAL A 51 -3.05 2.59 17.21
CA VAL A 51 -2.95 1.13 16.98
C VAL A 51 -2.71 0.82 15.49
N VAL A 52 -3.47 1.46 14.60
CA VAL A 52 -3.27 1.29 13.14
C VAL A 52 -1.94 1.90 12.68
N GLY A 53 -1.51 3.02 13.27
CA GLY A 53 -0.23 3.65 12.96
C GLY A 53 0.98 2.78 13.30
N VAL A 54 0.92 1.99 14.38
CA VAL A 54 2.00 1.07 14.78
C VAL A 54 2.29 0.02 13.71
N TYR A 55 1.29 -0.45 12.96
CA TYR A 55 1.51 -1.28 11.77
C TYR A 55 2.48 -0.62 10.78
N GLY A 56 2.31 0.67 10.51
CA GLY A 56 3.20 1.42 9.61
C GLY A 56 4.62 1.54 10.17
N ILE A 57 4.77 1.82 11.46
CA ILE A 57 6.07 1.91 12.15
C ILE A 57 6.81 0.57 12.05
N ALA A 58 6.16 -0.52 12.40
CA ALA A 58 6.75 -1.86 12.36
C ALA A 58 7.13 -2.27 10.93
N SER A 59 6.27 -1.96 9.95
CA SER A 59 6.54 -2.21 8.53
C SER A 59 7.78 -1.43 8.05
N LEU A 60 7.87 -0.15 8.36
CA LEU A 60 8.99 0.70 7.98
C LEU A 60 10.31 0.23 8.63
N ALA A 61 10.27 -0.03 9.95
CA ALA A 61 11.45 -0.47 10.70
C ALA A 61 12.00 -1.81 10.20
N ALA A 62 11.13 -2.74 9.81
CA ALA A 62 11.55 -4.06 9.31
C ALA A 62 12.10 -4.02 7.87
N ARG A 63 11.77 -3.03 7.06
CA ARG A 63 12.06 -3.02 5.62
C ARG A 63 13.56 -3.09 5.31
N ILE A 64 14.36 -2.29 6.00
CA ILE A 64 15.81 -2.27 5.82
C ILE A 64 16.48 -3.56 6.33
N PRO A 65 16.25 -4.01 7.58
CA PRO A 65 16.78 -5.28 8.09
C PRO A 65 16.42 -6.48 7.21
N VAL A 66 15.18 -6.57 6.77
CA VAL A 66 14.72 -7.68 5.90
C VAL A 66 15.42 -7.65 4.54
N GLY A 67 15.59 -6.47 3.94
CA GLY A 67 16.34 -6.33 2.70
C GLY A 67 17.80 -6.80 2.84
N LEU A 68 18.43 -6.52 3.98
CA LEU A 68 19.81 -6.95 4.29
C LEU A 68 19.89 -8.45 4.60
N LEU A 69 18.87 -9.04 5.20
CA LEU A 69 18.80 -10.46 5.54
C LEU A 69 18.45 -11.34 4.34
N TYR A 70 17.87 -10.74 3.29
CA TYR A 70 17.46 -11.50 2.12
C TYR A 70 18.67 -12.13 1.41
N SER A 71 18.57 -13.43 1.17
CA SER A 71 19.47 -14.18 0.29
C SER A 71 18.65 -15.25 -0.45
N ALA A 72 19.18 -15.79 -1.54
CA ALA A 72 18.51 -16.81 -2.32
C ALA A 72 18.09 -18.05 -1.50
N GLY A 73 18.92 -18.43 -0.50
CA GLY A 73 18.61 -19.54 0.41
C GLY A 73 17.61 -19.17 1.52
N ARG A 74 17.61 -17.92 1.98
CA ARG A 74 16.73 -17.45 3.06
C ARG A 74 15.37 -16.94 2.57
N GLY A 75 15.26 -16.58 1.27
CA GLY A 75 14.06 -15.97 0.70
C GLY A 75 12.79 -16.78 0.96
N ARG A 76 12.87 -18.13 0.84
CA ARG A 76 11.76 -19.03 1.16
C ARG A 76 11.33 -18.95 2.62
N GLY A 77 12.28 -18.97 3.55
CA GLY A 77 12.00 -18.85 4.98
C GLY A 77 11.39 -17.50 5.36
N LEU A 78 11.88 -16.40 4.76
CA LEU A 78 11.32 -15.06 4.96
C LEU A 78 9.88 -14.97 4.46
N LEU A 79 9.57 -15.53 3.28
CA LEU A 79 8.21 -15.54 2.74
C LEU A 79 7.23 -16.27 3.67
N VAL A 80 7.61 -17.47 4.11
CA VAL A 80 6.79 -18.29 5.00
C VAL A 80 6.68 -17.62 6.37
N GLY A 81 7.79 -17.14 6.94
CA GLY A 81 7.80 -16.45 8.23
C GLY A 81 6.94 -15.19 8.24
N GLY A 82 7.02 -14.37 7.18
CA GLY A 82 6.16 -13.19 7.02
C GLY A 82 4.68 -13.55 6.89
N GLY A 83 4.36 -14.61 6.12
CA GLY A 83 3.00 -15.13 6.00
C GLY A 83 2.45 -15.65 7.34
N LEU A 84 3.25 -16.43 8.08
CA LEU A 84 2.87 -16.94 9.40
C LEU A 84 2.65 -15.81 10.43
N LEU A 85 3.53 -14.80 10.47
CA LEU A 85 3.35 -13.66 11.35
C LEU A 85 2.05 -12.90 11.06
N SER A 86 1.73 -12.68 9.78
CA SER A 86 0.47 -12.03 9.41
C SER A 86 -0.74 -12.93 9.73
N ALA A 87 -0.65 -14.23 9.49
CA ALA A 87 -1.71 -15.19 9.82
C ALA A 87 -2.00 -15.23 11.33
N LEU A 88 -0.95 -15.29 12.16
CA LEU A 88 -1.06 -15.23 13.61
C LEU A 88 -1.68 -13.90 14.07
N ALA A 89 -1.21 -12.78 13.52
CA ALA A 89 -1.77 -11.47 13.86
C ALA A 89 -3.27 -11.42 13.54
N PHE A 90 -3.70 -11.86 12.34
CA PHE A 90 -5.12 -11.85 11.97
C PHE A 90 -5.96 -12.78 12.83
N GLY A 91 -5.49 -14.03 13.06
CA GLY A 91 -6.22 -15.02 13.83
C GLY A 91 -6.34 -14.69 15.31
N LEU A 92 -5.38 -13.95 15.87
CA LEU A 92 -5.39 -13.57 17.27
C LEU A 92 -6.19 -12.29 17.58
N VAL A 93 -6.44 -11.41 16.57
CA VAL A 93 -7.24 -10.18 16.78
C VAL A 93 -8.56 -10.46 17.49
N PRO A 94 -9.40 -11.43 17.07
CA PRO A 94 -10.71 -11.66 17.72
C PRO A 94 -10.62 -12.39 19.07
N LEU A 95 -9.44 -12.80 19.52
CA LEU A 95 -9.23 -13.55 20.75
C LEU A 95 -8.67 -12.68 21.87
N VAL A 96 -8.10 -11.51 21.53
CA VAL A 96 -7.46 -10.64 22.54
C VAL A 96 -8.30 -9.40 22.81
N HIS A 97 -8.20 -8.94 24.03
CA HIS A 97 -8.87 -7.74 24.52
C HIS A 97 -7.78 -6.79 25.09
N GLY A 98 -8.02 -5.51 24.95
CA GLY A 98 -7.12 -4.46 25.44
C GLY A 98 -6.19 -3.88 24.37
N THR A 99 -5.96 -2.57 24.52
CA THR A 99 -5.24 -1.74 23.54
C THR A 99 -3.81 -2.23 23.32
N LEU A 100 -3.11 -2.63 24.39
CA LEU A 100 -1.71 -3.06 24.29
C LEU A 100 -1.58 -4.34 23.43
N ALA A 101 -2.42 -5.35 23.69
CA ALA A 101 -2.39 -6.61 22.95
C ALA A 101 -2.70 -6.38 21.46
N LEU A 102 -3.73 -5.58 21.16
CA LEU A 102 -4.07 -5.21 19.79
C LEU A 102 -2.96 -4.40 19.09
N THR A 103 -2.27 -3.52 19.83
CA THR A 103 -1.10 -2.80 19.34
C THR A 103 0.04 -3.75 18.96
N VAL A 104 0.34 -4.74 19.82
CA VAL A 104 1.35 -5.76 19.54
C VAL A 104 0.97 -6.58 18.29
N LEU A 105 -0.29 -6.97 18.16
CA LEU A 105 -0.75 -7.69 16.95
C LEU A 105 -0.63 -6.85 15.69
N MET A 106 -0.90 -5.54 15.76
CA MET A 106 -0.70 -4.65 14.61
C MET A 106 0.79 -4.47 14.27
N ALA A 107 1.67 -4.45 15.28
CA ALA A 107 3.12 -4.47 15.05
C ALA A 107 3.55 -5.78 14.37
N LEU A 108 3.09 -6.94 14.86
CA LEU A 108 3.38 -8.24 14.24
C LEU A 108 2.88 -8.32 12.79
N ASN A 109 1.67 -7.82 12.53
CA ASN A 109 1.14 -7.72 11.17
C ASN A 109 2.02 -6.81 10.27
N GLY A 110 2.47 -5.66 10.77
CA GLY A 110 3.37 -4.76 10.06
C GLY A 110 4.71 -5.42 9.73
N LEU A 111 5.30 -6.15 10.67
CA LEU A 111 6.49 -6.96 10.46
C LEU A 111 6.24 -8.05 9.41
N GLY A 112 5.18 -8.84 9.55
CA GLY A 112 4.81 -9.90 8.61
C GLY A 112 4.62 -9.36 7.18
N TRP A 113 3.91 -8.24 7.04
CA TRP A 113 3.73 -7.55 5.77
C TRP A 113 5.06 -7.14 5.14
N SER A 114 5.93 -6.49 5.90
CA SER A 114 7.22 -6.01 5.40
C SER A 114 8.12 -7.16 4.97
N ILE A 115 8.20 -8.22 5.79
CA ILE A 115 8.99 -9.42 5.50
C ILE A 115 8.50 -10.09 4.21
N ALA A 116 7.20 -10.39 4.12
CA ALA A 116 6.61 -11.09 2.99
C ALA A 116 6.76 -10.28 1.69
N THR A 117 6.38 -9.00 1.68
CA THR A 117 6.39 -8.18 0.46
C THR A 117 7.80 -7.87 -0.03
N THR A 118 8.75 -7.64 0.87
CA THR A 118 10.16 -7.43 0.50
C THR A 118 10.75 -8.72 -0.10
N ALA A 119 10.48 -9.87 0.51
CA ALA A 119 10.97 -11.15 0.01
C ALA A 119 10.31 -11.56 -1.32
N GLN A 120 9.01 -11.30 -1.50
CA GLN A 120 8.28 -11.52 -2.77
C GLN A 120 8.92 -10.73 -3.92
N LEU A 121 9.15 -9.45 -3.70
CA LEU A 121 9.75 -8.56 -4.70
C LEU A 121 11.18 -9.00 -5.04
N ALA A 122 12.00 -9.25 -4.01
CA ALA A 122 13.39 -9.68 -4.19
C ALA A 122 13.49 -11.03 -4.92
N LEU A 123 12.58 -11.96 -4.64
CA LEU A 123 12.53 -13.25 -5.34
C LEU A 123 12.25 -13.07 -6.84
N LEU A 124 11.27 -12.23 -7.20
CA LEU A 124 10.90 -12.00 -8.60
C LEU A 124 12.01 -11.30 -9.40
N VAL A 125 12.76 -10.41 -8.76
CA VAL A 125 13.91 -9.73 -9.38
C VAL A 125 15.11 -10.67 -9.52
N ALA A 126 15.40 -11.46 -8.46
CA ALA A 126 16.54 -12.39 -8.47
C ALA A 126 16.33 -13.61 -9.40
N ARG A 127 15.10 -13.98 -9.65
CA ARG A 127 14.75 -15.17 -10.49
C ARG A 127 13.57 -14.83 -11.39
N PRO A 128 13.79 -14.02 -12.45
CA PRO A 128 12.72 -13.78 -13.41
C PRO A 128 12.28 -15.10 -14.05
N PRO A 129 11.00 -15.25 -14.39
CA PRO A 129 10.50 -16.44 -15.07
C PRO A 129 11.29 -16.70 -16.37
N LEU A 130 11.68 -17.96 -16.59
CA LEU A 130 12.38 -18.35 -17.81
C LEU A 130 11.59 -17.89 -19.07
N GLY A 131 12.22 -17.10 -19.91
CA GLY A 131 11.61 -16.53 -21.13
C GLY A 131 10.74 -15.29 -20.92
N ALA A 132 10.72 -14.70 -19.74
CA ALA A 132 10.08 -13.41 -19.46
C ALA A 132 11.13 -12.39 -19.00
N SER A 133 10.99 -11.14 -19.45
CA SER A 133 11.77 -10.03 -18.90
C SER A 133 11.33 -9.69 -17.47
N THR A 134 12.19 -9.07 -16.69
CA THR A 134 11.86 -8.56 -15.34
C THR A 134 10.63 -7.64 -15.39
N ALA A 135 10.49 -6.84 -16.45
CA ALA A 135 9.33 -5.97 -16.64
C ALA A 135 8.02 -6.75 -16.76
N VAL A 136 8.01 -7.89 -17.47
CA VAL A 136 6.83 -8.75 -17.58
C VAL A 136 6.51 -9.42 -16.25
N ALA A 137 7.51 -9.91 -15.52
CA ALA A 137 7.33 -10.48 -14.18
C ALA A 137 6.75 -9.46 -13.19
N MET A 138 7.24 -8.23 -13.22
CA MET A 138 6.73 -7.12 -12.40
C MET A 138 5.32 -6.69 -12.81
N GLY A 139 4.98 -6.76 -14.09
CA GLY A 139 3.62 -6.53 -14.59
C GLY A 139 2.63 -7.55 -14.00
N TRP A 140 2.97 -8.84 -14.00
CA TRP A 140 2.13 -9.89 -13.39
C TRP A 140 2.03 -9.74 -11.86
N PHE A 141 3.13 -9.39 -11.19
CA PHE A 141 3.12 -9.08 -9.75
C PHE A 141 2.18 -7.92 -9.41
N SER A 142 2.25 -6.85 -10.21
CA SER A 142 1.37 -5.68 -10.04
C SER A 142 -0.09 -6.05 -10.32
N GLY A 143 -0.34 -6.93 -11.30
CA GLY A 143 -1.66 -7.49 -11.60
C GLY A 143 -2.22 -8.29 -10.43
N ALA A 144 -1.44 -9.22 -9.87
CA ALA A 144 -1.83 -10.04 -8.71
C ALA A 144 -2.12 -9.15 -7.48
N THR A 145 -1.26 -8.16 -7.22
CA THR A 145 -1.45 -7.17 -6.15
C THR A 145 -2.73 -6.36 -6.38
N GLY A 146 -2.95 -5.89 -7.61
CA GLY A 146 -4.13 -5.11 -7.99
C GLY A 146 -5.43 -5.88 -7.79
N LEU A 147 -5.48 -7.13 -8.27
CA LEU A 147 -6.62 -8.01 -8.10
C LEU A 147 -6.87 -8.34 -6.63
N GLY A 148 -5.82 -8.65 -5.86
CA GLY A 148 -5.95 -8.89 -4.43
C GLY A 148 -6.59 -7.73 -3.69
N ASN A 149 -6.11 -6.50 -3.94
CA ASN A 149 -6.70 -5.29 -3.36
C ASN A 149 -8.15 -5.07 -3.81
N ALA A 150 -8.47 -5.37 -5.06
CA ALA A 150 -9.77 -5.11 -5.64
C ALA A 150 -10.86 -6.08 -5.14
N VAL A 151 -10.49 -7.34 -4.84
CA VAL A 151 -11.42 -8.36 -4.34
C VAL A 151 -11.54 -8.30 -2.82
N ALA A 152 -10.51 -7.85 -2.13
CA ALA A 152 -10.39 -7.85 -0.67
C ALA A 152 -11.58 -7.24 0.07
N GLY A 153 -12.01 -6.06 -0.35
CA GLY A 153 -13.10 -5.33 0.30
C GLY A 153 -14.42 -6.06 0.15
N ILE A 154 -14.74 -6.52 -1.06
CA ILE A 154 -16.00 -7.25 -1.34
C ILE A 154 -16.03 -8.52 -0.50
N VAL A 155 -14.99 -9.38 -0.59
CA VAL A 155 -14.96 -10.66 0.14
C VAL A 155 -14.93 -10.44 1.65
N GLY A 156 -14.09 -9.53 2.15
CA GLY A 156 -14.01 -9.25 3.58
C GLY A 156 -15.31 -8.67 4.15
N GLY A 157 -15.93 -7.73 3.44
CA GLY A 157 -17.18 -7.10 3.86
C GLY A 157 -18.37 -8.08 3.84
N SER A 158 -18.56 -8.82 2.74
CA SER A 158 -19.66 -9.80 2.63
C SER A 158 -19.52 -10.94 3.63
N LEU A 159 -18.30 -11.42 3.87
CA LEU A 159 -18.06 -12.43 4.88
C LEU A 159 -18.33 -11.91 6.30
N ALA A 160 -17.99 -10.65 6.56
CA ALA A 160 -18.22 -10.02 7.86
C ALA A 160 -19.72 -9.77 8.15
N ASP A 161 -20.50 -9.43 7.11
CA ASP A 161 -21.96 -9.32 7.25
C ASP A 161 -22.63 -10.71 7.41
N ALA A 162 -22.15 -11.73 6.69
CA ALA A 162 -22.76 -13.07 6.72
C ALA A 162 -22.38 -13.89 7.96
N ALA A 163 -21.12 -13.86 8.38
CA ALA A 163 -20.57 -14.74 9.42
C ALA A 163 -20.05 -13.98 10.66
N GLY A 164 -20.10 -12.65 10.64
CA GLY A 164 -19.56 -11.79 11.69
C GLY A 164 -18.04 -11.58 11.60
N LEU A 165 -17.59 -10.51 12.26
CA LEU A 165 -16.16 -10.09 12.23
C LEU A 165 -15.23 -11.19 12.75
N ARG A 166 -15.61 -11.90 13.82
CA ARG A 166 -14.76 -12.94 14.44
C ARG A 166 -14.41 -14.06 13.46
N VAL A 167 -15.40 -14.62 12.80
CA VAL A 167 -15.22 -15.69 11.80
C VAL A 167 -14.41 -15.16 10.61
N THR A 168 -14.71 -13.95 10.17
CA THR A 168 -14.00 -13.30 9.07
C THR A 168 -12.50 -13.18 9.35
N PHE A 169 -12.09 -12.78 10.54
CA PHE A 169 -10.66 -12.70 10.88
C PHE A 169 -9.97 -14.07 10.83
N PHE A 170 -10.63 -15.16 11.26
CA PHE A 170 -10.07 -16.52 11.14
C PHE A 170 -9.94 -16.96 9.68
N VAL A 171 -10.94 -16.69 8.85
CA VAL A 171 -10.87 -16.99 7.41
C VAL A 171 -9.77 -16.17 6.74
N LEU A 172 -9.67 -14.88 7.05
CA LEU A 172 -8.62 -14.02 6.52
C LEU A 172 -7.22 -14.42 6.99
N ALA A 173 -7.08 -15.01 8.19
CA ALA A 173 -5.82 -15.57 8.67
C ALA A 173 -5.34 -16.76 7.82
N ALA A 174 -6.26 -17.52 7.23
CA ALA A 174 -5.91 -18.61 6.33
C ALA A 174 -5.27 -18.11 5.00
N THR A 175 -5.58 -16.89 4.56
CA THR A 175 -5.09 -16.40 3.25
C THR A 175 -3.57 -16.25 3.19
N PRO A 176 -2.84 -15.59 4.13
CA PRO A 176 -1.39 -15.55 4.13
C PRO A 176 -0.78 -16.93 4.40
N LEU A 177 -1.45 -17.80 5.18
CA LEU A 177 -0.98 -19.14 5.45
C LEU A 177 -1.01 -20.00 4.19
N VAL A 178 -2.13 -20.04 3.47
CA VAL A 178 -2.27 -20.77 2.20
C VAL A 178 -1.28 -20.22 1.16
N GLY A 179 -1.13 -18.90 1.08
CA GLY A 179 -0.13 -18.26 0.24
C GLY A 179 1.29 -18.69 0.58
N ALA A 180 1.64 -18.74 1.86
CA ALA A 180 2.95 -19.18 2.33
C ALA A 180 3.22 -20.65 2.02
N ILE A 181 2.23 -21.54 2.19
CA ILE A 181 2.32 -22.97 1.84
C ILE A 181 2.48 -23.15 0.33
N ALA A 182 1.70 -22.43 -0.49
CA ALA A 182 1.81 -22.46 -1.95
C ALA A 182 3.22 -22.06 -2.41
N MET A 183 3.77 -20.99 -1.83
CA MET A 183 5.15 -20.56 -2.08
C MET A 183 6.17 -21.60 -1.64
N TRP A 184 6.00 -22.14 -0.43
CA TRP A 184 6.91 -23.18 0.08
C TRP A 184 7.01 -24.39 -0.83
N ARG A 185 5.91 -24.85 -1.38
CA ARG A 185 5.86 -26.01 -2.30
C ARG A 185 6.41 -25.70 -3.68
N SER A 186 6.27 -24.47 -4.15
CA SER A 186 6.58 -24.09 -5.54
C SER A 186 8.01 -23.63 -5.74
N ILE A 187 8.61 -23.03 -4.70
CA ILE A 187 10.00 -22.59 -4.75
C ILE A 187 10.87 -23.74 -4.28
N GLY A 188 11.47 -24.48 -5.21
CA GLY A 188 12.49 -25.48 -4.89
C GLY A 188 13.61 -24.88 -4.02
N ALA A 189 14.28 -25.72 -3.23
CA ALA A 189 15.46 -25.28 -2.49
C ALA A 189 16.45 -24.60 -3.46
N ALA A 190 16.84 -23.38 -3.17
CA ALA A 190 17.84 -22.71 -3.98
C ALA A 190 19.14 -23.49 -3.89
N PRO A 191 19.88 -23.72 -4.99
CA PRO A 191 21.22 -24.25 -4.91
C PRO A 191 22.04 -23.39 -3.95
N ALA A 192 22.68 -24.04 -2.98
CA ALA A 192 23.65 -23.37 -2.12
C ALA A 192 24.75 -22.79 -3.02
N GLY A 193 24.86 -21.50 -3.14
CA GLY A 193 25.91 -20.87 -3.93
C GLY A 193 25.47 -19.86 -5.00
N ALA A 194 24.17 -19.52 -5.10
CA ALA A 194 23.78 -18.39 -5.94
C ALA A 194 24.52 -17.10 -5.46
N PRO A 195 25.22 -16.38 -6.36
CA PRO A 195 25.96 -15.19 -5.97
C PRO A 195 25.05 -14.21 -5.24
N MET A 196 25.46 -13.80 -4.04
CA MET A 196 24.79 -12.73 -3.33
C MET A 196 24.96 -11.47 -4.18
N PRO A 197 23.89 -10.71 -4.49
CA PRO A 197 24.08 -9.42 -5.11
C PRO A 197 25.13 -8.62 -4.30
N PRO A 198 26.01 -7.87 -4.95
CA PRO A 198 27.12 -7.21 -4.28
C PRO A 198 26.59 -6.45 -3.07
N ARG A 199 27.18 -6.71 -1.90
CA ARG A 199 26.87 -5.99 -0.67
C ARG A 199 26.97 -4.50 -0.99
N VAL A 200 25.84 -3.81 -0.94
CA VAL A 200 25.84 -2.35 -1.02
C VAL A 200 26.83 -1.88 0.05
N GLY A 201 27.94 -1.37 -0.39
CA GLY A 201 29.05 -1.03 0.48
C GLY A 201 28.56 -0.14 1.62
N ARG A 202 29.06 -0.41 2.82
CA ARG A 202 28.67 0.17 4.13
C ARG A 202 28.89 1.70 4.24
N ARG A 203 29.33 2.36 3.19
CA ARG A 203 29.43 3.81 3.10
C ARG A 203 28.09 4.36 2.59
N LEU A 204 27.24 4.78 3.52
CA LEU A 204 26.22 5.79 3.29
C LEU A 204 26.94 7.10 2.92
N ALA A 205 27.57 7.14 1.74
CA ALA A 205 27.91 8.41 1.17
C ALA A 205 26.59 9.16 1.02
N VAL A 206 26.49 10.33 1.63
CA VAL A 206 25.35 11.24 1.48
C VAL A 206 25.27 11.58 -0.01
N VAL A 207 24.56 10.75 -0.76
CA VAL A 207 24.29 10.98 -2.17
C VAL A 207 23.27 12.12 -2.18
N ARG A 208 23.69 13.28 -2.66
CA ARG A 208 22.74 14.39 -2.87
C ARG A 208 21.73 13.94 -3.91
N MET A 209 20.51 13.63 -3.43
CA MET A 209 19.42 13.26 -4.32
C MET A 209 18.85 14.48 -5.01
N PRO A 210 18.52 14.39 -6.32
CA PRO A 210 17.82 15.45 -7.04
C PRO A 210 16.55 15.87 -6.33
N LEU A 211 16.21 17.15 -6.44
CA LEU A 211 15.01 17.71 -5.80
C LEU A 211 13.72 17.04 -6.27
N ALA A 212 13.67 16.58 -7.53
CA ALA A 212 12.56 15.83 -8.09
C ALA A 212 12.27 14.52 -7.31
N VAL A 213 13.27 13.85 -6.76
CA VAL A 213 13.09 12.67 -5.91
C VAL A 213 12.32 13.04 -4.64
N TRP A 214 12.67 14.15 -4.00
CA TRP A 214 11.97 14.62 -2.79
C TRP A 214 10.53 15.05 -3.07
N VAL A 215 10.27 15.67 -4.24
CA VAL A 215 8.90 15.95 -4.70
C VAL A 215 8.13 14.65 -4.90
N GLY A 216 8.74 13.63 -5.52
CA GLY A 216 8.15 12.30 -5.64
C GLY A 216 7.83 11.66 -4.29
N VAL A 217 8.74 11.76 -3.31
CA VAL A 217 8.52 11.30 -1.91
C VAL A 217 7.32 12.00 -1.27
N LEU A 218 7.19 13.32 -1.46
CA LEU A 218 6.03 14.09 -0.97
C LEU A 218 4.73 13.66 -1.62
N VAL A 219 4.73 13.37 -2.93
CA VAL A 219 3.55 12.81 -3.62
C VAL A 219 3.18 11.46 -3.00
N MET A 220 4.16 10.56 -2.80
CA MET A 220 3.92 9.24 -2.19
C MET A 220 3.39 9.35 -0.76
N PHE A 221 3.96 10.23 0.04
CA PHE A 221 3.49 10.56 1.38
C PHE A 221 2.04 11.05 1.36
N PHE A 222 1.74 12.06 0.53
CA PHE A 222 0.41 12.65 0.41
C PHE A 222 -0.67 11.61 0.04
N ILE A 223 -0.46 10.86 -1.05
CA ILE A 223 -1.46 9.87 -1.48
C ILE A 223 -1.71 8.79 -0.43
N ASN A 224 -0.69 8.48 0.36
CA ASN A 224 -0.83 7.45 1.38
C ASN A 224 -1.41 7.98 2.69
N CYS A 225 -1.22 9.24 3.03
CA CYS A 225 -1.97 9.91 4.09
C CYS A 225 -3.47 9.88 3.80
N LEU A 226 -3.91 10.34 2.60
CA LEU A 226 -5.32 10.32 2.20
C LEU A 226 -5.89 8.89 2.21
N ASN A 227 -5.15 7.94 1.66
CA ASN A 227 -5.58 6.56 1.63
C ASN A 227 -5.73 5.96 3.03
N SER A 228 -4.80 6.26 3.94
CA SER A 228 -4.78 5.71 5.29
C SER A 228 -5.89 6.28 6.16
N ILE A 229 -6.14 7.60 6.13
CA ILE A 229 -7.26 8.20 6.87
C ILE A 229 -8.60 7.66 6.37
N THR A 230 -8.74 7.52 5.04
CA THR A 230 -9.97 6.97 4.44
C THR A 230 -10.17 5.50 4.84
N ASN A 231 -9.13 4.66 4.76
CA ASN A 231 -9.22 3.24 5.14
C ASN A 231 -9.53 3.05 6.63
N THR A 232 -8.98 3.92 7.49
CA THR A 232 -9.12 3.78 8.94
C THR A 232 -10.45 4.31 9.44
N PHE A 233 -10.91 5.46 8.96
CA PHE A 233 -12.01 6.17 9.62
C PHE A 233 -13.32 6.16 8.82
N GLN A 234 -13.27 6.10 7.47
CA GLN A 234 -14.49 6.03 6.67
C GLN A 234 -15.32 4.76 6.97
N PRO A 235 -14.75 3.55 7.15
CA PRO A 235 -15.54 2.37 7.52
C PRO A 235 -16.28 2.54 8.84
N VAL A 236 -15.65 3.16 9.84
CA VAL A 236 -16.25 3.41 11.15
C VAL A 236 -17.41 4.40 11.03
N LEU A 237 -17.21 5.50 10.27
CA LEU A 237 -18.22 6.52 10.05
C LEU A 237 -19.41 5.98 9.22
N ALA A 238 -19.12 5.24 8.14
CA ALA A 238 -20.13 4.69 7.24
C ALA A 238 -21.00 3.63 7.93
N LEU A 239 -20.40 2.76 8.74
CA LEU A 239 -21.14 1.79 9.55
C LEU A 239 -22.03 2.50 10.59
N GLY A 240 -21.53 3.60 11.18
CA GLY A 240 -22.34 4.46 12.07
C GLY A 240 -23.52 5.15 11.36
N ALA A 241 -23.40 5.40 10.05
CA ALA A 241 -24.45 5.96 9.20
C ALA A 241 -25.40 4.90 8.59
N GLY A 242 -25.26 3.61 8.96
CA GLY A 242 -26.15 2.53 8.56
C GLY A 242 -25.73 1.74 7.31
N LEU A 243 -24.54 1.98 6.74
CA LEU A 243 -24.04 1.13 5.65
C LEU A 243 -23.63 -0.24 6.19
N SER A 244 -23.83 -1.30 5.39
CA SER A 244 -23.33 -2.63 5.70
C SER A 244 -21.83 -2.75 5.46
N LEU A 245 -21.18 -3.74 6.07
CA LEU A 245 -19.75 -4.02 5.82
C LEU A 245 -19.50 -4.43 4.36
N THR A 246 -20.46 -5.09 3.73
CA THR A 246 -20.44 -5.39 2.27
C THR A 246 -20.36 -4.10 1.46
N GLN A 247 -21.23 -3.13 1.71
CA GLN A 247 -21.25 -1.85 1.00
C GLN A 247 -19.93 -1.09 1.19
N ILE A 248 -19.42 -1.04 2.41
CA ILE A 248 -18.12 -0.44 2.74
C ILE A 248 -16.97 -1.15 2.01
N GLY A 249 -17.01 -2.48 2.00
CA GLY A 249 -16.05 -3.31 1.28
C GLY A 249 -16.09 -3.08 -0.23
N VAL A 250 -17.28 -2.99 -0.83
CA VAL A 250 -17.46 -2.67 -2.26
C VAL A 250 -16.87 -1.31 -2.60
N LEU A 251 -17.11 -0.27 -1.79
CA LEU A 251 -16.49 1.05 -2.00
C LEU A 251 -14.96 0.98 -2.00
N SER A 252 -14.37 0.27 -1.03
CA SER A 252 -12.92 0.07 -0.97
C SER A 252 -12.39 -0.68 -2.20
N SER A 253 -13.14 -1.67 -2.69
CA SER A 253 -12.83 -2.42 -3.91
C SER A 253 -12.92 -1.55 -5.16
N ILE A 254 -13.95 -0.72 -5.31
CA ILE A 254 -14.11 0.26 -6.40
C ILE A 254 -12.90 1.19 -6.47
N ARG A 255 -12.48 1.75 -5.33
CA ARG A 255 -11.29 2.59 -5.26
C ARG A 255 -10.02 1.85 -5.69
N SER A 256 -9.86 0.60 -5.26
CA SER A 256 -8.71 -0.23 -5.61
C SER A 256 -8.69 -0.58 -7.09
N TRP A 257 -9.85 -0.90 -7.67
CA TRP A 257 -10.03 -1.10 -9.11
C TRP A 257 -9.67 0.15 -9.89
N ALA A 258 -10.23 1.30 -9.55
CA ALA A 258 -9.95 2.57 -10.20
C ALA A 258 -8.44 2.91 -10.15
N SER A 259 -7.80 2.69 -8.99
CA SER A 259 -6.36 2.91 -8.84
C SER A 259 -5.51 1.95 -9.66
N SER A 260 -5.91 0.69 -9.80
CA SER A 260 -5.17 -0.30 -10.59
C SER A 260 -5.35 -0.07 -12.09
N SER A 261 -6.59 0.14 -12.54
CA SER A 261 -6.92 0.41 -13.95
C SER A 261 -6.24 1.67 -14.46
N SER A 262 -6.19 2.74 -13.65
CA SER A 262 -5.52 3.98 -14.05
C SER A 262 -4.01 3.80 -14.27
N ARG A 263 -3.36 2.93 -13.50
CA ARG A 263 -1.93 2.60 -13.70
C ARG A 263 -1.69 1.82 -14.98
N PHE A 264 -2.58 0.88 -15.34
CA PHE A 264 -2.48 0.16 -16.62
C PHE A 264 -2.77 1.09 -17.82
N GLY A 265 -3.74 2.00 -17.68
CA GLY A 265 -4.09 2.99 -18.70
C GLY A 265 -3.15 4.19 -18.79
N SER A 266 -2.21 4.35 -17.85
CA SER A 266 -1.33 5.53 -17.82
C SER A 266 -0.33 5.59 -18.97
N GLY A 267 0.12 4.46 -19.51
CA GLY A 267 1.06 4.42 -20.63
C GLY A 267 0.56 5.17 -21.86
N PRO A 268 -0.59 4.80 -22.45
CA PRO A 268 -1.18 5.55 -23.57
C PRO A 268 -1.53 7.00 -23.25
N LEU A 269 -1.94 7.29 -22.00
CA LEU A 269 -2.26 8.66 -21.56
C LEU A 269 -1.00 9.53 -21.56
N PHE A 270 0.08 9.09 -20.94
CA PHE A 270 1.32 9.84 -20.80
C PHE A 270 2.23 9.79 -22.05
N ALA A 271 1.92 8.92 -23.02
CA ALA A 271 2.50 9.02 -24.36
C ALA A 271 2.00 10.25 -25.14
N ARG A 272 0.86 10.83 -24.76
CA ARG A 272 0.24 11.99 -25.45
C ARG A 272 0.28 13.27 -24.62
N PHE A 273 0.39 13.18 -23.31
CA PHE A 273 0.30 14.30 -22.39
C PHE A 273 1.45 14.28 -21.40
N ASP A 274 1.96 15.46 -21.04
CA ASP A 274 3.01 15.60 -20.04
C ASP A 274 2.49 15.17 -18.63
N PRO A 275 3.09 14.15 -18.00
CA PRO A 275 2.70 13.70 -16.67
C PRO A 275 2.73 14.80 -15.60
N ALA A 276 3.69 15.75 -15.69
CA ALA A 276 3.88 16.81 -14.70
C ALA A 276 2.65 17.73 -14.59
N GLY A 277 1.96 17.99 -15.73
CA GLY A 277 0.76 18.80 -15.78
C GLY A 277 -0.43 18.20 -15.02
N PHE A 278 -0.49 16.86 -14.92
CA PHE A 278 -1.59 16.18 -14.24
C PHE A 278 -1.44 16.10 -12.71
N THR A 279 -0.23 16.27 -12.19
CA THR A 279 0.01 16.06 -10.76
C THR A 279 -0.85 16.98 -9.88
N MET A 280 -0.92 18.27 -10.18
CA MET A 280 -1.69 19.22 -9.37
C MET A 280 -3.21 18.99 -9.44
N PRO A 281 -3.83 18.88 -10.60
CA PRO A 281 -5.26 18.53 -10.71
C PRO A 281 -5.61 17.23 -9.96
N LEU A 282 -4.76 16.20 -10.05
CA LEU A 282 -5.00 14.93 -9.34
C LEU A 282 -4.86 15.05 -7.82
N VAL A 283 -3.91 15.84 -7.32
CA VAL A 283 -3.78 16.12 -5.88
C VAL A 283 -5.04 16.81 -5.36
N VAL A 284 -5.52 17.84 -6.07
CA VAL A 284 -6.75 18.56 -5.71
C VAL A 284 -7.97 17.64 -5.79
N ALA A 285 -8.13 16.89 -6.88
CA ALA A 285 -9.26 15.97 -7.07
C ALA A 285 -9.32 14.89 -5.97
N GLY A 286 -8.18 14.30 -5.61
CA GLY A 286 -8.09 13.32 -4.52
C GLY A 286 -8.43 13.92 -3.15
N THR A 287 -7.99 15.16 -2.89
CA THR A 287 -8.33 15.93 -1.68
C THR A 287 -9.84 16.16 -1.61
N LEU A 288 -10.42 16.78 -2.66
CA LEU A 288 -11.84 17.09 -2.69
C LEU A 288 -12.70 15.84 -2.59
N ALA A 289 -12.36 14.77 -3.33
CA ALA A 289 -13.10 13.51 -3.23
C ALA A 289 -13.14 12.99 -1.78
N THR A 290 -12.01 13.06 -1.05
CA THR A 290 -11.97 12.63 0.36
C THR A 290 -12.77 13.56 1.26
N CYS A 291 -12.69 14.88 1.06
CA CYS A 291 -13.40 15.88 1.87
C CYS A 291 -14.93 15.81 1.73
N PHE A 292 -15.44 15.39 0.56
CA PHE A 292 -16.87 15.26 0.33
C PHE A 292 -17.49 13.95 0.83
N ILE A 293 -16.68 12.92 1.18
CA ILE A 293 -17.21 11.64 1.71
C ILE A 293 -18.19 11.85 2.87
N PRO A 294 -17.90 12.66 3.91
CA PRO A 294 -18.83 12.83 5.04
C PRO A 294 -20.18 13.43 4.65
N SER A 295 -20.23 14.23 3.59
CA SER A 295 -21.48 14.88 3.14
C SER A 295 -22.47 13.89 2.51
N VAL A 296 -22.01 12.75 2.05
CA VAL A 296 -22.81 11.70 1.41
C VAL A 296 -22.69 10.35 2.12
N ILE A 297 -22.24 10.35 3.38
CA ILE A 297 -21.87 9.15 4.10
C ILE A 297 -22.99 8.11 4.24
N GLY A 298 -24.23 8.55 4.35
CA GLY A 298 -25.42 7.68 4.46
C GLY A 298 -25.86 7.06 3.13
N SER A 299 -25.32 7.51 1.98
CA SER A 299 -25.69 6.99 0.68
C SER A 299 -24.54 6.20 0.04
N PHE A 300 -24.71 4.89 -0.09
CA PHE A 300 -23.76 4.03 -0.78
C PHE A 300 -23.49 4.50 -2.22
N VAL A 301 -24.56 4.80 -2.98
CA VAL A 301 -24.47 5.17 -4.40
C VAL A 301 -23.76 6.50 -4.58
N ALA A 302 -24.06 7.49 -3.73
CA ALA A 302 -23.43 8.81 -3.82
C ALA A 302 -21.93 8.80 -3.45
N GLN A 303 -21.46 7.81 -2.70
CA GLN A 303 -20.04 7.64 -2.41
C GLN A 303 -19.25 7.05 -3.60
N ILE A 304 -19.87 6.29 -4.52
CA ILE A 304 -19.19 5.61 -5.63
C ILE A 304 -18.31 6.57 -6.44
N PRO A 305 -18.81 7.71 -6.97
CA PRO A 305 -17.98 8.62 -7.75
C PRO A 305 -16.80 9.18 -6.96
N LEU A 306 -16.95 9.45 -5.67
CA LEU A 306 -15.86 9.94 -4.83
C LEU A 306 -14.76 8.88 -4.68
N PHE A 307 -15.12 7.61 -4.48
CA PHE A 307 -14.17 6.50 -4.39
C PHE A 307 -13.47 6.22 -5.73
N VAL A 308 -14.17 6.38 -6.86
CA VAL A 308 -13.57 6.30 -8.20
C VAL A 308 -12.55 7.42 -8.37
N ILE A 309 -12.92 8.68 -8.10
CA ILE A 309 -12.01 9.84 -8.24
C ILE A 309 -10.79 9.67 -7.32
N ALA A 310 -10.98 9.30 -6.06
CA ALA A 310 -9.89 9.05 -5.11
C ALA A 310 -8.97 7.91 -5.59
N GLY A 311 -9.55 6.86 -6.18
CA GLY A 311 -8.80 5.74 -6.77
C GLY A 311 -7.98 6.15 -8.00
N LEU A 312 -8.58 6.83 -8.95
CA LEU A 312 -7.91 7.35 -10.16
C LEU A 312 -6.77 8.31 -9.79
N SER A 313 -7.05 9.27 -8.90
CA SER A 313 -6.04 10.22 -8.41
C SER A 313 -4.86 9.49 -7.77
N ARG A 314 -5.12 8.52 -6.87
CA ARG A 314 -4.09 7.72 -6.23
C ARG A 314 -3.26 6.92 -7.24
N GLY A 315 -3.91 6.30 -8.23
CA GLY A 315 -3.23 5.48 -9.23
C GLY A 315 -2.33 6.29 -10.15
N LEU A 316 -2.83 7.38 -10.69
CA LEU A 316 -2.09 8.27 -11.60
C LEU A 316 -0.98 9.04 -10.87
N LEU A 317 -1.25 9.59 -9.68
CA LEU A 317 -0.23 10.27 -8.86
C LEU A 317 0.94 9.35 -8.52
N ARG A 318 0.69 8.06 -8.31
CA ARG A 318 1.76 7.10 -8.10
C ARG A 318 2.66 6.95 -9.32
N VAL A 319 2.10 7.04 -10.53
CA VAL A 319 2.88 6.98 -11.77
C VAL A 319 3.64 8.28 -11.99
N THR A 320 2.98 9.44 -11.94
CA THR A 320 3.62 10.74 -12.17
C THR A 320 4.73 11.02 -11.15
N GLY A 321 4.48 10.78 -9.86
CA GLY A 321 5.48 11.02 -8.81
C GLY A 321 6.67 10.06 -8.86
N THR A 322 6.53 8.85 -9.43
CA THR A 322 7.66 7.94 -9.65
C THR A 322 8.42 8.29 -10.92
N ALA A 323 7.76 8.62 -12.01
CA ALA A 323 8.38 8.92 -13.30
C ALA A 323 9.36 10.10 -13.17
N ASP A 324 8.90 11.27 -12.70
CA ASP A 324 9.72 12.46 -12.49
C ASP A 324 10.95 12.17 -11.61
N ALA A 325 10.80 11.34 -10.57
CA ALA A 325 11.88 11.01 -9.66
C ALA A 325 12.95 10.11 -10.31
N PHE A 326 12.54 9.13 -11.13
CA PHE A 326 13.48 8.24 -11.82
C PHE A 326 14.15 8.93 -13.01
N ASP A 327 13.44 9.75 -13.76
CA ASP A 327 13.99 10.52 -14.87
C ASP A 327 15.10 11.48 -14.38
N ALA A 328 14.96 12.06 -13.20
CA ALA A 328 15.96 12.97 -12.63
C ALA A 328 17.25 12.29 -12.17
N VAL A 329 17.27 10.98 -11.96
CA VAL A 329 18.49 10.23 -11.55
C VAL A 329 19.20 9.58 -12.73
N GLY A 330 18.65 9.65 -13.95
CA GLY A 330 19.27 9.08 -15.15
C GLY A 330 19.49 7.57 -15.06
N GLN A 331 20.60 7.05 -15.60
CA GLN A 331 20.88 5.60 -15.67
C GLN A 331 21.82 5.09 -14.56
N ASN A 332 21.82 5.72 -13.40
CA ASN A 332 22.69 5.29 -12.29
C ASN A 332 21.97 4.26 -11.40
N ASP A 333 22.31 2.99 -11.52
CA ASP A 333 21.69 1.87 -10.78
C ASP A 333 21.64 2.07 -9.26
N ARG A 334 22.71 2.66 -8.68
CA ARG A 334 22.75 2.94 -7.23
C ARG A 334 21.73 4.01 -6.83
N GLN A 335 21.60 5.06 -7.63
CA GLN A 335 20.61 6.11 -7.39
C GLN A 335 19.20 5.60 -7.60
N HIS A 336 18.95 4.71 -8.57
CA HIS A 336 17.66 4.04 -8.76
C HIS A 336 17.22 3.26 -7.54
N GLY A 337 18.12 2.48 -6.94
CA GLY A 337 17.84 1.72 -5.71
C GLY A 337 17.47 2.64 -4.54
N LEU A 338 18.24 3.73 -4.34
CA LEU A 338 17.95 4.72 -3.29
C LEU A 338 16.66 5.49 -3.56
N THR A 339 16.40 5.89 -4.80
CA THR A 339 15.15 6.56 -5.20
C THR A 339 13.95 5.68 -4.88
N SER A 340 13.98 4.40 -5.25
CA SER A 340 12.94 3.45 -4.88
C SER A 340 12.73 3.39 -3.37
N ALA A 341 13.80 3.28 -2.59
CA ALA A 341 13.72 3.21 -1.13
C ALA A 341 13.09 4.46 -0.52
N PHE A 342 13.45 5.65 -0.99
CA PHE A 342 12.86 6.90 -0.52
C PHE A 342 11.39 7.05 -0.91
N LEU A 343 11.01 6.70 -2.15
CA LEU A 343 9.62 6.74 -2.59
C LEU A 343 8.72 5.80 -1.77
N TYR A 344 9.16 4.57 -1.53
CA TYR A 344 8.44 3.63 -0.66
C TYR A 344 8.46 4.06 0.80
N GLY A 345 9.56 4.69 1.27
CA GLY A 345 9.62 5.33 2.58
C GLY A 345 8.55 6.39 2.77
N GLY A 346 8.34 7.26 1.76
CA GLY A 346 7.25 8.23 1.75
C GLY A 346 5.87 7.59 1.91
N LEU A 347 5.62 6.47 1.21
CA LEU A 347 4.38 5.69 1.39
C LEU A 347 4.20 5.17 2.82
N ASP A 348 5.26 4.62 3.41
CA ASP A 348 5.19 4.04 4.75
C ASP A 348 5.02 5.12 5.82
N VAL A 349 5.69 6.27 5.68
CA VAL A 349 5.47 7.44 6.56
C VAL A 349 4.01 7.92 6.47
N GLY A 350 3.42 7.95 5.28
CA GLY A 350 2.00 8.29 5.11
C GLY A 350 1.04 7.31 5.80
N LYS A 351 1.41 6.01 5.88
CA LYS A 351 0.64 5.01 6.66
C LYS A 351 0.72 5.24 8.17
N ILE A 352 1.77 5.89 8.65
CA ILE A 352 1.94 6.23 10.07
C ILE A 352 1.18 7.54 10.37
N VAL A 353 1.54 8.59 9.64
CA VAL A 353 1.05 9.94 9.90
C VAL A 353 -0.46 10.05 9.67
N GLY A 354 -0.99 9.41 8.61
CA GLY A 354 -2.42 9.47 8.31
C GLY A 354 -3.30 9.00 9.47
N PRO A 355 -3.19 7.74 9.92
CA PRO A 355 -4.03 7.23 11.01
C PRO A 355 -3.77 7.94 12.34
N VAL A 356 -2.52 8.26 12.69
CA VAL A 356 -2.19 8.91 13.96
C VAL A 356 -2.77 10.32 14.00
N ALA A 357 -2.46 11.17 13.01
CA ALA A 357 -3.02 12.51 12.94
C ALA A 357 -4.54 12.49 12.79
N GLY A 358 -5.05 11.56 11.95
CA GLY A 358 -6.49 11.35 11.78
C GLY A 358 -7.17 10.97 13.08
N GLY A 359 -6.57 10.08 13.87
CA GLY A 359 -7.10 9.66 15.17
C GLY A 359 -7.17 10.80 16.20
N VAL A 360 -6.10 11.60 16.27
CA VAL A 360 -6.06 12.78 17.17
C VAL A 360 -7.14 13.78 16.78
N VAL A 361 -7.20 14.16 15.51
CA VAL A 361 -8.20 15.16 15.04
C VAL A 361 -9.62 14.59 15.13
N ALA A 362 -9.83 13.31 14.79
CA ALA A 362 -11.14 12.69 14.90
C ALA A 362 -11.58 12.53 16.36
N GLY A 363 -10.66 12.27 17.29
CA GLY A 363 -10.94 12.21 18.72
C GLY A 363 -11.40 13.54 19.31
N ALA A 364 -10.84 14.64 18.82
CA ALA A 364 -11.19 15.98 19.29
C ALA A 364 -12.44 16.56 18.60
N PHE A 365 -12.62 16.35 17.30
CA PHE A 365 -13.61 17.04 16.46
C PHE A 365 -14.56 16.10 15.71
N GLY A 366 -14.43 14.80 15.89
CA GLY A 366 -15.22 13.79 15.18
C GLY A 366 -14.67 13.45 13.78
N ILE A 367 -15.03 12.23 13.30
CA ILE A 367 -14.52 11.68 12.03
C ILE A 367 -14.94 12.54 10.83
N ALA A 368 -16.18 13.06 10.82
CA ALA A 368 -16.68 13.86 9.71
C ALA A 368 -15.87 15.16 9.53
N THR A 369 -15.57 15.86 10.62
CA THR A 369 -14.74 17.07 10.60
C THR A 369 -13.31 16.74 10.20
N MET A 370 -12.73 15.67 10.74
CA MET A 370 -11.40 15.20 10.38
C MET A 370 -11.27 14.94 8.88
N LEU A 371 -12.22 14.20 8.28
CA LEU A 371 -12.21 13.91 6.83
C LEU A 371 -12.42 15.15 5.96
N ARG A 372 -13.05 16.22 6.47
CA ARG A 372 -13.18 17.48 5.76
C ARG A 372 -11.93 18.34 5.85
N VAL A 373 -11.27 18.39 7.00
CA VAL A 373 -10.19 19.35 7.28
C VAL A 373 -8.80 18.78 7.01
N LEU A 374 -8.54 17.55 7.47
CA LEU A 374 -7.19 16.98 7.41
C LEU A 374 -6.65 16.77 6.00
N PRO A 375 -7.46 16.38 4.98
CA PRO A 375 -6.99 16.34 3.60
C PRO A 375 -6.51 17.69 3.08
N PHE A 376 -7.17 18.78 3.45
CA PHE A 376 -6.71 20.13 3.10
C PHE A 376 -5.39 20.49 3.82
N ALA A 377 -5.21 20.10 5.07
CA ALA A 377 -3.95 20.30 5.78
C ALA A 377 -2.80 19.56 5.06
N PHE A 378 -3.03 18.32 4.61
CA PHE A 378 -2.04 17.58 3.81
C PHE A 378 -1.82 18.23 2.43
N LEU A 379 -2.85 18.75 1.79
CA LEU A 379 -2.73 19.51 0.55
C LEU A 379 -1.88 20.76 0.75
N LEU A 380 -2.14 21.54 1.79
CA LEU A 380 -1.36 22.76 2.10
C LEU A 380 0.11 22.44 2.40
N LEU A 381 0.36 21.37 3.17
CA LEU A 381 1.73 20.88 3.41
C LEU A 381 2.41 20.48 2.09
N TYR A 382 1.70 19.75 1.23
CA TYR A 382 2.22 19.38 -0.09
C TYR A 382 2.55 20.62 -0.93
N LEU A 383 1.65 21.60 -0.99
CA LEU A 383 1.85 22.85 -1.73
C LEU A 383 3.03 23.65 -1.19
N ALA A 384 3.11 23.80 0.13
CA ALA A 384 4.19 24.55 0.79
C ALA A 384 5.58 23.96 0.51
N LEU A 385 5.69 22.65 0.34
CA LEU A 385 6.96 21.96 0.11
C LEU A 385 7.25 21.72 -1.38
N ALA A 386 6.25 21.30 -2.15
CA ALA A 386 6.43 20.88 -3.54
C ALA A 386 6.51 22.07 -4.51
N VAL A 387 5.79 23.17 -4.27
CA VAL A 387 5.78 24.32 -5.19
C VAL A 387 7.11 25.06 -5.23
N PRO A 388 7.74 25.41 -4.08
CA PRO A 388 9.06 26.00 -4.07
C PRO A 388 10.12 25.07 -4.68
N ALA A 389 10.03 23.77 -4.35
CA ALA A 389 10.93 22.76 -4.88
C ALA A 389 10.87 22.67 -6.42
N ARG A 390 9.67 22.65 -7.00
CA ARG A 390 9.50 22.66 -8.46
C ARG A 390 9.98 23.93 -9.12
N ARG A 391 9.81 25.09 -8.49
CA ARG A 391 10.34 26.36 -9.01
C ARG A 391 11.87 26.39 -9.03
N ALA A 392 12.50 25.89 -7.97
CA ALA A 392 13.95 25.80 -7.88
C ALA A 392 14.58 24.78 -8.86
N ALA A 393 13.81 23.76 -9.27
CA ALA A 393 14.26 22.74 -10.23
C ALA A 393 14.13 23.15 -11.70
N ARG A 394 13.38 24.21 -12.03
CA ARG A 394 13.30 24.72 -13.41
C ARG A 394 14.59 25.48 -13.71
N PRO A 395 15.39 25.06 -14.73
CA PRO A 395 16.50 25.87 -15.19
C PRO A 395 15.97 27.23 -15.60
N VAL A 396 16.72 28.30 -15.26
CA VAL A 396 16.42 29.65 -15.72
C VAL A 396 16.52 29.63 -17.26
N ALA A 397 15.37 29.42 -17.91
CA ALA A 397 15.26 29.53 -19.36
C ALA A 397 15.42 31.01 -19.70
N GLY A 398 16.65 31.43 -20.03
CA GLY A 398 16.88 32.80 -20.41
C GLY A 398 18.32 33.31 -20.34
N MET A 399 19.33 32.40 -20.24
CA MET A 399 20.73 32.82 -20.41
C MET A 399 21.42 31.85 -21.38
N SER A 400 21.10 31.98 -22.67
CA SER A 400 21.95 31.51 -23.80
C SER A 400 21.90 32.55 -24.90
#